data_39a043d9d8ca902d38b06073ed3eef60
#
_entry.id   39a043d9d8ca902d38b06073ed3eef60
#
_cell.length_a   1.000
_cell.length_b   1.000
_cell.length_c   1.000
_cell.angle_alpha   90.00
_cell.angle_beta   90.00
_cell.angle_gamma   90.00
#
_symmetry.space_group_name_H-M   'P 1'
#
loop_
_entity.id
_entity.type
_entity.pdbx_description
1 polymer ?
#
loop_
_entity_poly.entity_id
_entity_poly.type
_entity_poly.pdbx_seq_one_letter_code
_entity_poly.pdbx_strand_id
1 'polypeptide(L)'
;MSVLLRTEGVHKSYGGVRALDTCTIQIDEGTVAGLIGPNGSGKTTLFNVITGYAKADSGEVYLSDRKITNSAPDKVFALGIGRTFQLTRIFPTLTVMENMLVPCRGTRAADRKRAMTQLEFVGIAGYHAALAGTLSYGQRKLLELAYVLVADPAIILLDEPAGGVNLSLVNNIADRIRELNAAGKTFLIVEHNMEFVMGLCDQVTVLDSGTVVAAGPPDIVRTDRRVLDAYLGEDIEEAGEDPDPAEGT
;
A
#
# COMPACT_ATOMS: atom_id res chain seq x y z
N MET A 1 -21.80 -5.69 4.45
CA MET A 1 -20.61 -4.91 4.82
C MET A 1 -20.75 -3.56 4.13
N SER A 2 -20.29 -2.47 4.75
CA SER A 2 -20.34 -1.14 4.12
C SER A 2 -19.06 -0.91 3.31
N VAL A 3 -19.19 -0.28 2.13
CA VAL A 3 -18.03 0.07 1.31
C VAL A 3 -17.33 1.28 1.94
N LEU A 4 -16.06 1.13 2.33
CA LEU A 4 -15.26 2.20 2.93
C LEU A 4 -14.51 3.02 1.88
N LEU A 5 -13.89 2.38 0.89
CA LEU A 5 -13.19 3.04 -0.19
C LEU A 5 -13.68 2.52 -1.54
N ARG A 6 -13.97 3.42 -2.48
CA ARG A 6 -14.29 3.01 -3.85
C ARG A 6 -13.73 3.99 -4.87
N THR A 7 -13.41 3.46 -6.04
CA THR A 7 -13.14 4.24 -7.24
C THR A 7 -14.18 3.91 -8.30
N GLU A 8 -14.58 4.90 -9.08
CA GLU A 8 -15.59 4.78 -10.12
C GLU A 8 -15.03 5.32 -11.44
N GLY A 9 -14.72 4.40 -12.37
CA GLY A 9 -14.29 4.73 -13.71
C GLY A 9 -13.06 5.64 -13.77
N VAL A 10 -12.07 5.41 -12.88
CA VAL A 10 -10.89 6.27 -12.81
C VAL A 10 -9.99 6.09 -14.02
N HIS A 11 -9.67 7.22 -14.68
CA HIS A 11 -8.69 7.30 -15.75
C HIS A 11 -7.49 8.13 -15.32
N LYS A 12 -6.29 7.69 -15.76
CA LYS A 12 -5.05 8.44 -15.60
C LYS A 12 -4.09 8.13 -16.73
N SER A 13 -3.61 9.18 -17.38
CA SER A 13 -2.59 9.08 -18.43
C SER A 13 -1.36 9.92 -18.07
N TYR A 14 -0.20 9.47 -18.53
CA TYR A 14 1.07 10.19 -18.47
C TYR A 14 1.65 10.27 -19.88
N GLY A 15 1.59 11.46 -20.49
CA GLY A 15 1.93 11.60 -21.92
C GLY A 15 1.02 10.71 -22.77
N GLY A 16 1.61 9.80 -23.56
CA GLY A 16 0.87 8.84 -24.40
C GLY A 16 0.48 7.53 -23.72
N VAL A 17 0.91 7.29 -22.47
CA VAL A 17 0.67 6.02 -21.74
C VAL A 17 -0.56 6.16 -20.85
N ARG A 18 -1.56 5.30 -21.08
CA ARG A 18 -2.73 5.18 -20.22
C ARG A 18 -2.43 4.26 -19.03
N ALA A 19 -2.14 4.84 -17.87
CA ALA A 19 -1.77 4.10 -16.67
C ALA A 19 -2.99 3.55 -15.91
N LEU A 20 -4.16 4.18 -16.01
CA LEU A 20 -5.45 3.67 -15.55
C LEU A 20 -6.50 3.91 -16.61
N ASP A 21 -7.33 2.90 -16.87
CA ASP A 21 -8.41 2.95 -17.83
C ASP A 21 -9.71 2.39 -17.23
N THR A 22 -10.61 3.27 -16.89
CA THR A 22 -11.93 2.93 -16.29
C THR A 22 -11.81 2.10 -15.00
N CYS A 23 -10.74 2.35 -14.22
CA CYS A 23 -10.44 1.55 -13.03
C CYS A 23 -11.50 1.75 -11.94
N THR A 24 -12.23 0.68 -11.64
CA THR A 24 -13.27 0.66 -10.61
C THR A 24 -12.96 -0.45 -9.60
N ILE A 25 -12.74 -0.07 -8.34
CA ILE A 25 -12.53 -1.01 -7.22
C ILE A 25 -13.40 -0.63 -6.03
N GLN A 26 -13.68 -1.60 -5.17
CA GLN A 26 -14.41 -1.41 -3.92
C GLN A 26 -13.71 -2.15 -2.79
N ILE A 27 -13.56 -1.49 -1.65
CA ILE A 27 -12.98 -2.04 -0.43
C ILE A 27 -13.99 -1.92 0.68
N ASP A 28 -14.40 -3.04 1.23
CA ASP A 28 -15.34 -3.09 2.35
C ASP A 28 -14.64 -2.75 3.67
N GLU A 29 -15.39 -2.14 4.58
CA GLU A 29 -14.92 -1.82 5.92
C GLU A 29 -14.56 -3.08 6.70
N GLY A 30 -13.43 -3.07 7.41
CA GLY A 30 -12.96 -4.19 8.23
C GLY A 30 -12.39 -5.35 7.42
N THR A 31 -12.05 -5.15 6.13
CA THR A 31 -11.41 -6.19 5.30
C THR A 31 -9.95 -5.91 5.02
N VAL A 32 -9.21 -6.96 4.69
CA VAL A 32 -7.87 -6.89 4.10
C VAL A 32 -8.02 -7.15 2.60
N ALA A 33 -7.89 -6.11 1.78
CA ALA A 33 -7.97 -6.19 0.33
C ALA A 33 -6.57 -6.20 -0.29
N GLY A 34 -6.32 -7.09 -1.24
CA GLY A 34 -5.12 -7.14 -2.06
C GLY A 34 -5.33 -6.48 -3.42
N LEU A 35 -4.33 -5.76 -3.91
CA LEU A 35 -4.26 -5.23 -5.26
C LEU A 35 -2.98 -5.77 -5.91
N ILE A 36 -3.14 -6.67 -6.85
CA ILE A 36 -2.05 -7.35 -7.54
C ILE A 36 -2.08 -7.07 -9.04
N GLY A 37 -1.07 -7.53 -9.75
CA GLY A 37 -0.95 -7.42 -11.20
C GLY A 37 0.51 -7.25 -11.62
N PRO A 38 0.80 -7.40 -12.92
CA PRO A 38 2.13 -7.26 -13.47
C PRO A 38 2.75 -5.88 -13.24
N ASN A 39 4.05 -5.75 -13.53
CA ASN A 39 4.74 -4.47 -13.51
C ASN A 39 4.11 -3.53 -14.55
N GLY A 40 3.96 -2.25 -14.21
CA GLY A 40 3.28 -1.31 -15.10
C GLY A 40 1.75 -1.42 -15.17
N SER A 41 1.10 -2.37 -14.49
CA SER A 41 -0.35 -2.56 -14.53
C SER A 41 -1.18 -1.40 -13.93
N GLY A 42 -0.56 -0.41 -13.28
CA GLY A 42 -1.23 0.77 -12.75
C GLY A 42 -1.45 0.80 -11.23
N LYS A 43 -1.00 -0.21 -10.47
CA LYS A 43 -1.18 -0.30 -8.99
C LYS A 43 -0.70 0.95 -8.25
N THR A 44 0.54 1.35 -8.45
CA THR A 44 1.12 2.55 -7.83
C THR A 44 0.41 3.83 -8.30
N THR A 45 -0.03 3.88 -9.56
CA THR A 45 -0.82 5.00 -10.07
C THR A 45 -2.17 5.10 -9.37
N LEU A 46 -2.85 3.97 -9.16
CA LEU A 46 -4.12 3.93 -8.42
C LEU A 46 -3.94 4.40 -6.97
N PHE A 47 -2.90 3.92 -6.28
CA PHE A 47 -2.55 4.38 -4.94
C PHE A 47 -2.30 5.90 -4.92
N ASN A 48 -1.56 6.41 -5.90
CA ASN A 48 -1.29 7.84 -6.02
C ASN A 48 -2.56 8.67 -6.25
N VAL A 49 -3.50 8.15 -7.05
CA VAL A 49 -4.78 8.82 -7.29
C VAL A 49 -5.65 8.81 -6.03
N ILE A 50 -5.79 7.67 -5.35
CA ILE A 50 -6.55 7.54 -4.10
C ILE A 50 -6.02 8.50 -3.02
N THR A 51 -4.69 8.59 -2.90
CA THR A 51 -4.02 9.38 -1.85
C THR A 51 -3.72 10.83 -2.23
N GLY A 52 -4.13 11.25 -3.44
CA GLY A 52 -4.00 12.64 -3.89
C GLY A 52 -2.61 13.05 -4.38
N TYR A 53 -1.66 12.10 -4.51
CA TYR A 53 -0.32 12.33 -5.08
C TYR A 53 -0.35 12.45 -6.61
N ALA A 54 -1.40 11.89 -7.25
CA ALA A 54 -1.69 12.11 -8.66
C ALA A 54 -3.15 12.53 -8.82
N LYS A 55 -3.42 13.40 -9.79
CA LYS A 55 -4.80 13.77 -10.14
C LYS A 55 -5.34 12.77 -11.15
N ALA A 56 -6.56 12.27 -10.91
CA ALA A 56 -7.33 11.56 -11.92
C ALA A 56 -7.66 12.53 -13.07
N ASP A 57 -7.60 12.02 -14.29
CA ASP A 57 -8.01 12.80 -15.49
C ASP A 57 -9.55 12.76 -15.63
N SER A 58 -10.19 11.64 -15.24
CA SER A 58 -11.64 11.50 -15.09
C SER A 58 -11.97 10.38 -14.11
N GLY A 59 -13.25 10.19 -13.80
CA GLY A 59 -13.73 9.25 -12.78
C GLY A 59 -13.67 9.83 -11.38
N GLU A 60 -14.02 9.03 -10.40
CA GLU A 60 -14.23 9.51 -9.05
C GLU A 60 -13.65 8.56 -8.00
N VAL A 61 -13.25 9.12 -6.85
CA VAL A 61 -12.77 8.40 -5.67
C VAL A 61 -13.58 8.84 -4.47
N TYR A 62 -14.05 7.86 -3.68
CA TYR A 62 -14.85 8.10 -2.49
C TYR A 62 -14.27 7.38 -1.28
N LEU A 63 -14.30 8.04 -0.14
CA LEU A 63 -14.12 7.45 1.18
C LEU A 63 -15.49 7.47 1.88
N SER A 64 -16.08 6.30 2.11
CA SER A 64 -17.50 6.15 2.43
C SER A 64 -18.36 6.91 1.41
N ASP A 65 -19.22 7.84 1.85
CA ASP A 65 -20.05 8.67 0.96
C ASP A 65 -19.38 10.00 0.56
N ARG A 66 -18.15 10.23 1.03
CA ARG A 66 -17.45 11.49 0.77
C ARG A 66 -16.57 11.38 -0.47
N LYS A 67 -16.85 12.22 -1.46
CA LYS A 67 -15.98 12.38 -2.63
C LYS A 67 -14.65 13.02 -2.22
N ILE A 68 -13.54 12.34 -2.56
CA ILE A 68 -12.16 12.77 -2.29
C ILE A 68 -11.34 12.93 -3.57
N THR A 69 -11.94 12.77 -4.73
CA THR A 69 -11.27 12.89 -6.04
C THR A 69 -10.44 14.17 -6.12
N ASN A 70 -9.17 14.01 -6.51
CA ASN A 70 -8.22 15.12 -6.68
C ASN A 70 -8.02 16.01 -5.42
N SER A 71 -8.36 15.49 -4.24
CA SER A 71 -8.04 16.14 -2.97
C SER A 71 -6.54 16.13 -2.71
N ALA A 72 -6.02 17.14 -2.03
CA ALA A 72 -4.61 17.20 -1.66
C ALA A 72 -4.26 16.09 -0.62
N PRO A 73 -3.02 15.55 -0.61
CA PRO A 73 -2.63 14.44 0.25
C PRO A 73 -2.85 14.68 1.74
N ASP A 74 -2.61 15.90 2.22
CA ASP A 74 -2.83 16.30 3.61
C ASP A 74 -4.31 16.24 4.01
N LYS A 75 -5.22 16.55 3.08
CA LYS A 75 -6.67 16.43 3.28
C LYS A 75 -7.10 14.96 3.28
N VAL A 76 -6.57 14.16 2.36
CA VAL A 76 -6.84 12.72 2.29
C VAL A 76 -6.39 12.03 3.58
N PHE A 77 -5.18 12.35 4.05
CA PHE A 77 -4.66 11.86 5.32
C PHE A 77 -5.55 12.29 6.52
N ALA A 78 -5.96 13.54 6.56
CA ALA A 78 -6.85 14.07 7.63
C ALA A 78 -8.23 13.40 7.65
N LEU A 79 -8.66 12.79 6.53
CA LEU A 79 -9.91 12.05 6.44
C LEU A 79 -9.78 10.60 6.90
N GLY A 80 -8.57 10.13 7.23
CA GLY A 80 -8.33 8.81 7.78
C GLY A 80 -7.81 7.79 6.75
N ILE A 81 -7.19 8.23 5.66
CA ILE A 81 -6.44 7.34 4.76
C ILE A 81 -4.96 7.44 5.11
N GLY A 82 -4.40 6.37 5.71
CA GLY A 82 -2.97 6.24 5.94
C GLY A 82 -2.29 5.50 4.79
N ARG A 83 -1.03 5.83 4.47
CA ARG A 83 -0.27 5.14 3.43
C ARG A 83 1.19 4.95 3.82
N THR A 84 1.75 3.76 3.56
CA THR A 84 3.20 3.54 3.45
C THR A 84 3.67 3.74 2.01
N PHE A 85 4.98 3.75 1.80
CA PHE A 85 5.57 3.89 0.47
C PHE A 85 6.54 2.74 0.21
N GLN A 86 6.72 2.38 -1.05
CA GLN A 86 7.67 1.35 -1.47
C GLN A 86 9.09 1.66 -0.95
N LEU A 87 9.54 2.91 -1.11
CA LEU A 87 10.74 3.41 -0.45
C LEU A 87 10.34 4.11 0.85
N THR A 88 10.79 3.58 1.97
CA THR A 88 10.49 4.07 3.31
C THR A 88 10.75 5.57 3.46
N ARG A 89 9.72 6.35 3.74
CA ARG A 89 9.78 7.80 3.90
C ARG A 89 9.87 8.19 5.38
N ILE A 90 11.05 8.02 5.96
CA ILE A 90 11.36 8.47 7.32
C ILE A 90 12.33 9.66 7.26
N PHE A 91 12.40 10.42 8.34
CA PHE A 91 13.38 11.49 8.53
C PHE A 91 14.62 10.91 9.23
N PRO A 92 15.72 10.61 8.51
CA PRO A 92 16.84 9.84 9.06
C PRO A 92 17.62 10.62 10.14
N THR A 93 17.55 11.94 10.11
CA THR A 93 18.20 12.84 11.08
C THR A 93 17.40 13.12 12.35
N LEU A 94 16.13 12.67 12.37
CA LEU A 94 15.29 12.71 13.56
C LEU A 94 15.38 11.38 14.31
N THR A 95 15.12 11.41 15.61
CA THR A 95 14.95 10.19 16.40
C THR A 95 13.69 9.41 15.95
N VAL A 96 13.62 8.14 16.29
CA VAL A 96 12.43 7.31 16.07
C VAL A 96 11.18 7.96 16.68
N MET A 97 11.29 8.46 17.92
CA MET A 97 10.18 9.15 18.58
C MET A 97 9.79 10.45 17.87
N GLU A 98 10.75 11.25 17.41
CA GLU A 98 10.46 12.48 16.67
C GLU A 98 9.78 12.19 15.34
N ASN A 99 10.19 11.14 14.62
CA ASN A 99 9.48 10.67 13.44
C ASN A 99 8.01 10.37 13.76
N MET A 100 7.75 9.62 14.84
CA MET A 100 6.39 9.26 15.26
C MET A 100 5.52 10.47 15.61
N LEU A 101 6.10 11.60 15.99
CA LEU A 101 5.37 12.81 16.36
C LEU A 101 5.04 13.72 15.17
N VAL A 102 5.65 13.51 14.00
CA VAL A 102 5.40 14.33 12.79
C VAL A 102 3.92 14.34 12.38
N PRO A 103 3.19 13.21 12.31
CA PRO A 103 1.79 13.20 11.90
C PRO A 103 0.82 13.61 13.02
N CYS A 104 1.30 13.81 14.25
CA CYS A 104 0.47 14.07 15.40
C CYS A 104 -0.02 15.53 15.45
N ARG A 105 -1.25 15.74 15.93
CA ARG A 105 -1.89 17.05 16.04
C ARG A 105 -2.48 17.35 17.43
N GLY A 106 -2.22 16.44 18.38
CA GLY A 106 -2.75 16.53 19.75
C GLY A 106 -1.81 17.25 20.71
N THR A 107 -1.99 16.99 22.01
CA THR A 107 -1.05 17.47 23.01
C THR A 107 0.22 16.61 23.01
N ARG A 108 1.38 17.25 23.24
CA ARG A 108 2.68 16.57 23.20
C ARG A 108 2.76 15.31 24.10
N ALA A 109 2.11 15.34 25.26
CA ALA A 109 2.10 14.20 26.19
C ALA A 109 1.24 13.04 25.67
N ALA A 110 0.02 13.32 25.16
CA ALA A 110 -0.88 12.31 24.64
C ALA A 110 -0.32 11.68 23.35
N ASP A 111 0.23 12.52 22.46
CA ASP A 111 0.84 12.06 21.22
C ASP A 111 2.06 11.18 21.46
N ARG A 112 2.91 11.55 22.42
CA ARG A 112 4.07 10.73 22.82
C ARG A 112 3.66 9.38 23.41
N LYS A 113 2.57 9.33 24.19
CA LYS A 113 2.02 8.07 24.71
C LYS A 113 1.53 7.17 23.56
N ARG A 114 0.72 7.72 22.63
CA ARG A 114 0.26 6.97 21.45
C ARG A 114 1.42 6.47 20.60
N ALA A 115 2.39 7.34 20.33
CA ALA A 115 3.60 6.99 19.60
C ALA A 115 4.33 5.80 20.24
N MET A 116 4.53 5.85 21.56
CA MET A 116 5.19 4.75 22.28
C MET A 116 4.38 3.45 22.18
N THR A 117 3.06 3.50 22.35
CA THR A 117 2.19 2.32 22.17
C THR A 117 2.34 1.70 20.76
N GLN A 118 2.42 2.51 19.70
CA GLN A 118 2.61 1.97 18.36
C GLN A 118 4.03 1.40 18.14
N LEU A 119 5.06 2.00 18.75
CA LEU A 119 6.42 1.47 18.72
C LEU A 119 6.53 0.13 19.47
N GLU A 120 5.83 0.00 20.60
CA GLU A 120 5.70 -1.25 21.34
C GLU A 120 4.99 -2.32 20.51
N PHE A 121 3.87 -1.95 19.88
CA PHE A 121 3.10 -2.81 19.01
C PHE A 121 3.94 -3.40 17.87
N VAL A 122 4.73 -2.59 17.18
CA VAL A 122 5.60 -3.09 16.10
C VAL A 122 6.96 -3.64 16.59
N GLY A 123 7.23 -3.62 17.91
CA GLY A 123 8.41 -4.25 18.50
C GLY A 123 9.73 -3.46 18.40
N ILE A 124 9.67 -2.15 18.18
CA ILE A 124 10.87 -1.28 18.08
C ILE A 124 10.94 -0.16 19.13
N ALA A 125 10.15 -0.26 20.21
CA ALA A 125 10.12 0.75 21.28
C ALA A 125 11.50 1.00 21.93
N GLY A 126 12.36 -0.01 22.00
CA GLY A 126 13.74 0.12 22.52
C GLY A 126 14.61 1.11 21.72
N TYR A 127 14.23 1.41 20.50
CA TYR A 127 14.96 2.35 19.61
C TYR A 127 14.39 3.77 19.63
N HIS A 128 13.41 4.10 20.48
CA HIS A 128 12.70 5.36 20.46
C HIS A 128 13.58 6.61 20.51
N ALA A 129 14.75 6.55 21.16
CA ALA A 129 15.72 7.64 21.29
C ALA A 129 16.84 7.58 20.22
N ALA A 130 16.94 6.51 19.44
CA ALA A 130 17.92 6.37 18.39
C ALA A 130 17.56 7.22 17.17
N LEU A 131 18.56 7.67 16.41
CA LEU A 131 18.33 8.31 15.11
C LEU A 131 17.73 7.28 14.14
N ALA A 132 16.65 7.64 13.43
CA ALA A 132 15.98 6.73 12.51
C ALA A 132 16.88 6.24 11.36
N GLY A 133 17.87 7.05 10.97
CA GLY A 133 18.87 6.67 9.97
C GLY A 133 19.78 5.51 10.38
N THR A 134 19.90 5.19 11.69
CA THR A 134 20.72 4.08 12.20
C THR A 134 19.98 2.75 12.22
N LEU A 135 18.67 2.76 11.99
CA LEU A 135 17.85 1.56 11.96
C LEU A 135 18.19 0.69 10.73
N SER A 136 18.09 -0.64 10.91
CA SER A 136 18.13 -1.57 9.77
C SER A 136 16.94 -1.31 8.82
N TYR A 137 17.03 -1.84 7.59
CA TYR A 137 15.95 -1.70 6.61
C TYR A 137 14.60 -2.22 7.15
N GLY A 138 14.59 -3.40 7.77
CA GLY A 138 13.38 -3.97 8.37
C GLY A 138 12.83 -3.13 9.53
N GLN A 139 13.70 -2.60 10.40
CA GLN A 139 13.26 -1.70 11.47
C GLN A 139 12.68 -0.39 10.93
N ARG A 140 13.19 0.12 9.81
CA ARG A 140 12.60 1.29 9.13
C ARG A 140 11.22 1.00 8.57
N LYS A 141 10.99 -0.19 7.99
CA LYS A 141 9.64 -0.63 7.56
C LYS A 141 8.66 -0.70 8.73
N LEU A 142 9.09 -1.24 9.89
CA LEU A 142 8.27 -1.26 11.10
C LEU A 142 7.99 0.15 11.63
N LEU A 143 8.98 1.05 11.59
CA LEU A 143 8.79 2.47 11.95
C LEU A 143 7.77 3.14 11.04
N GLU A 144 7.81 2.89 9.74
CA GLU A 144 6.86 3.45 8.77
C GLU A 144 5.43 2.95 9.04
N LEU A 145 5.26 1.66 9.35
CA LEU A 145 3.97 1.13 9.76
C LEU A 145 3.46 1.82 11.03
N ALA A 146 4.30 1.93 12.07
CA ALA A 146 3.96 2.61 13.32
C ALA A 146 3.61 4.09 13.09
N TYR A 147 4.34 4.78 12.19
CA TYR A 147 4.09 6.17 11.78
C TYR A 147 2.70 6.37 11.19
N VAL A 148 2.24 5.43 10.36
CA VAL A 148 0.89 5.47 9.80
C VAL A 148 -0.15 5.21 10.90
N LEU A 149 0.08 4.22 11.75
CA LEU A 149 -0.84 3.80 12.80
C LEU A 149 -1.07 4.86 13.88
N VAL A 150 -0.08 5.71 14.19
CA VAL A 150 -0.20 6.74 15.25
C VAL A 150 -1.27 7.78 14.93
N ALA A 151 -1.61 7.96 13.65
CA ALA A 151 -2.68 8.85 13.19
C ALA A 151 -4.08 8.21 13.31
N ASP A 152 -4.16 6.93 13.67
CA ASP A 152 -5.39 6.15 13.81
C ASP A 152 -6.30 6.18 12.54
N PRO A 153 -5.77 5.82 11.35
CA PRO A 153 -6.52 5.88 10.11
C PRO A 153 -7.67 4.86 10.08
N ALA A 154 -8.72 5.16 9.29
CA ALA A 154 -9.83 4.24 9.00
C ALA A 154 -9.39 3.13 8.01
N ILE A 155 -8.56 3.51 7.04
CA ILE A 155 -7.98 2.57 6.06
C ILE A 155 -6.47 2.82 5.92
N ILE A 156 -5.72 1.73 5.79
CA ILE A 156 -4.27 1.73 5.65
C ILE A 156 -3.90 1.14 4.29
N LEU A 157 -3.26 1.95 3.47
CA LEU A 157 -2.72 1.54 2.18
C LEU A 157 -1.25 1.13 2.35
N LEU A 158 -0.93 -0.14 2.11
CA LEU A 158 0.43 -0.67 2.22
C LEU A 158 1.00 -0.94 0.83
N ASP A 159 2.13 -0.31 0.54
CA ASP A 159 2.82 -0.40 -0.75
C ASP A 159 4.05 -1.32 -0.59
N GLU A 160 3.93 -2.57 -1.04
CA GLU A 160 4.94 -3.66 -0.96
C GLU A 160 5.51 -3.85 0.46
N PRO A 161 4.67 -4.14 1.47
CA PRO A 161 5.13 -4.27 2.86
C PRO A 161 6.09 -5.45 3.04
N ALA A 162 6.02 -6.51 2.23
CA ALA A 162 6.90 -7.67 2.26
C ALA A 162 8.19 -7.49 1.41
N GLY A 163 8.29 -6.42 0.62
CA GLY A 163 9.40 -6.20 -0.31
C GLY A 163 10.74 -6.01 0.38
N GLY A 164 11.77 -6.77 -0.03
CA GLY A 164 13.16 -6.62 0.41
C GLY A 164 13.43 -7.00 1.87
N VAL A 165 12.52 -7.69 2.55
CA VAL A 165 12.70 -8.15 3.94
C VAL A 165 12.73 -9.68 4.02
N ASN A 166 13.33 -10.21 5.11
CA ASN A 166 13.36 -11.65 5.32
C ASN A 166 11.99 -12.22 5.74
N LEU A 167 11.80 -13.52 5.55
CA LEU A 167 10.55 -14.22 5.82
C LEU A 167 10.02 -14.04 7.26
N SER A 168 10.92 -13.97 8.25
CA SER A 168 10.51 -13.74 9.66
C SER A 168 9.85 -12.37 9.83
N LEU A 169 10.34 -11.33 9.16
CA LEU A 169 9.75 -10.00 9.21
C LEU A 169 8.45 -9.94 8.38
N VAL A 170 8.40 -10.63 7.24
CA VAL A 170 7.16 -10.78 6.44
C VAL A 170 6.04 -11.36 7.31
N ASN A 171 6.31 -12.46 8.03
CA ASN A 171 5.34 -13.09 8.93
C ASN A 171 4.94 -12.15 10.08
N ASN A 172 5.90 -11.43 10.67
CA ASN A 172 5.61 -10.44 11.72
C ASN A 172 4.66 -9.34 11.21
N ILE A 173 4.93 -8.79 10.02
CA ILE A 173 4.06 -7.76 9.41
C ILE A 173 2.67 -8.33 9.14
N ALA A 174 2.56 -9.55 8.59
CA ALA A 174 1.28 -10.21 8.36
C ALA A 174 0.47 -10.39 9.67
N ASP A 175 1.13 -10.83 10.75
CA ASP A 175 0.48 -10.99 12.05
C ASP A 175 -0.02 -9.65 12.62
N ARG A 176 0.76 -8.55 12.47
CA ARG A 176 0.32 -7.21 12.87
C ARG A 176 -0.88 -6.73 12.05
N ILE A 177 -0.91 -7.02 10.74
CA ILE A 177 -2.06 -6.68 9.91
C ILE A 177 -3.31 -7.46 10.36
N ARG A 178 -3.19 -8.78 10.62
CA ARG A 178 -4.29 -9.59 11.14
C ARG A 178 -4.83 -9.06 12.48
N GLU A 179 -3.93 -8.73 13.42
CA GLU A 179 -4.29 -8.18 14.72
C GLU A 179 -5.04 -6.85 14.61
N LEU A 180 -4.56 -5.94 13.77
CA LEU A 180 -5.22 -4.66 13.50
C LEU A 180 -6.55 -4.83 12.77
N ASN A 181 -6.64 -5.75 11.82
CA ASN A 181 -7.87 -6.05 11.11
C ASN A 181 -8.93 -6.65 12.04
N ALA A 182 -8.54 -7.58 12.93
CA ALA A 182 -9.41 -8.11 13.97
C ALA A 182 -9.91 -7.01 14.94
N ALA A 183 -9.15 -5.91 15.09
CA ALA A 183 -9.56 -4.71 15.82
C ALA A 183 -10.39 -3.72 14.97
N GLY A 184 -10.81 -4.10 13.76
CA GLY A 184 -11.69 -3.33 12.86
C GLY A 184 -10.97 -2.41 11.87
N LYS A 185 -9.65 -2.48 11.71
CA LYS A 185 -8.94 -1.71 10.70
C LYS A 185 -9.10 -2.32 9.32
N THR A 186 -9.20 -1.46 8.31
CA THR A 186 -9.29 -1.83 6.89
C THR A 186 -7.94 -1.66 6.22
N PHE A 187 -7.60 -2.57 5.32
CA PHE A 187 -6.34 -2.52 4.57
C PHE A 187 -6.57 -2.63 3.07
N LEU A 188 -5.74 -1.91 2.31
CA LEU A 188 -5.52 -2.14 0.89
C LEU A 188 -4.02 -2.33 0.68
N ILE A 189 -3.62 -3.50 0.19
CA ILE A 189 -2.23 -3.92 0.09
C ILE A 189 -1.86 -4.11 -1.37
N VAL A 190 -0.86 -3.38 -1.87
CA VAL A 190 -0.20 -3.68 -3.14
C VAL A 190 0.96 -4.61 -2.85
N GLU A 191 0.97 -5.76 -3.50
CA GLU A 191 2.04 -6.76 -3.38
C GLU A 191 2.18 -7.56 -4.68
N HIS A 192 3.40 -8.06 -4.90
CA HIS A 192 3.70 -9.03 -5.94
C HIS A 192 4.00 -10.43 -5.37
N ASN A 193 4.17 -10.55 -4.05
CA ASN A 193 4.30 -11.82 -3.37
C ASN A 193 2.92 -12.49 -3.22
N MET A 194 2.63 -13.43 -4.13
CA MET A 194 1.33 -14.11 -4.18
C MET A 194 1.05 -14.92 -2.90
N GLU A 195 2.06 -15.55 -2.30
CA GLU A 195 1.89 -16.31 -1.06
C GLU A 195 1.43 -15.40 0.09
N PHE A 196 2.04 -14.21 0.21
CA PHE A 196 1.64 -13.21 1.20
C PHE A 196 0.20 -12.75 0.99
N VAL A 197 -0.17 -12.41 -0.25
CA VAL A 197 -1.52 -11.93 -0.59
C VAL A 197 -2.57 -13.00 -0.35
N MET A 198 -2.35 -14.22 -0.87
CA MET A 198 -3.31 -15.32 -0.75
C MET A 198 -3.47 -15.80 0.69
N GLY A 199 -2.43 -15.65 1.54
CA GLY A 199 -2.48 -16.03 2.96
C GLY A 199 -3.04 -14.95 3.89
N LEU A 200 -3.25 -13.73 3.40
CA LEU A 200 -3.60 -12.57 4.24
C LEU A 200 -4.89 -11.88 3.84
N CYS A 201 -5.20 -11.78 2.54
CA CYS A 201 -6.29 -10.97 2.03
C CYS A 201 -7.63 -11.72 2.00
N ASP A 202 -8.73 -11.01 2.33
CA ASP A 202 -10.11 -11.52 2.20
C ASP A 202 -10.60 -11.42 0.75
N GLN A 203 -10.16 -10.38 0.04
CA GLN A 203 -10.51 -10.07 -1.35
C GLN A 203 -9.25 -9.64 -2.10
N VAL A 204 -9.16 -10.02 -3.36
CA VAL A 204 -8.04 -9.66 -4.24
C VAL A 204 -8.60 -9.05 -5.52
N THR A 205 -8.06 -7.92 -5.91
CA THR A 205 -8.31 -7.27 -7.21
C THR A 205 -7.06 -7.37 -8.06
N VAL A 206 -7.21 -7.79 -9.29
CA VAL A 206 -6.11 -7.90 -10.26
C VAL A 206 -6.22 -6.79 -11.27
N LEU A 207 -5.15 -6.01 -11.38
CA LEU A 207 -4.97 -4.99 -12.41
C LEU A 207 -4.06 -5.51 -13.51
N ASP A 208 -4.46 -5.27 -14.75
CA ASP A 208 -3.59 -5.39 -15.92
C ASP A 208 -3.84 -4.21 -16.86
N SER A 209 -2.76 -3.59 -17.35
CA SER A 209 -2.79 -2.48 -18.33
C SER A 209 -3.78 -1.38 -17.93
N GLY A 210 -3.85 -1.05 -16.63
CA GLY A 210 -4.72 0.00 -16.08
C GLY A 210 -6.18 -0.39 -15.88
N THR A 211 -6.58 -1.65 -16.17
CA THR A 211 -7.95 -2.15 -16.02
C THR A 211 -8.05 -3.25 -14.96
N VAL A 212 -9.22 -3.41 -14.35
CA VAL A 212 -9.51 -4.54 -13.46
C VAL A 212 -9.89 -5.76 -14.30
N VAL A 213 -9.05 -6.80 -14.26
CA VAL A 213 -9.30 -8.04 -15.03
C VAL A 213 -10.01 -9.12 -14.22
N ALA A 214 -9.80 -9.12 -12.89
CA ALA A 214 -10.49 -10.03 -11.97
C ALA A 214 -10.60 -9.40 -10.58
N ALA A 215 -11.63 -9.79 -9.83
CA ALA A 215 -11.79 -9.46 -8.42
C ALA A 215 -12.56 -10.56 -7.71
N GLY A 216 -12.19 -10.88 -6.46
CA GLY A 216 -12.87 -11.89 -5.66
C GLY A 216 -12.01 -12.46 -4.55
N PRO A 217 -12.48 -13.50 -3.84
CA PRO A 217 -11.68 -14.22 -2.87
C PRO A 217 -10.40 -14.80 -3.48
N PRO A 218 -9.30 -14.92 -2.69
CA PRO A 218 -8.01 -15.38 -3.18
C PRO A 218 -8.06 -16.69 -3.97
N ASP A 219 -8.83 -17.69 -3.50
CA ASP A 219 -8.93 -19.00 -4.15
C ASP A 219 -9.56 -18.92 -5.55
N ILE A 220 -10.50 -18.00 -5.75
CA ILE A 220 -11.15 -17.77 -7.05
C ILE A 220 -10.19 -17.05 -8.00
N VAL A 221 -9.54 -15.99 -7.52
CA VAL A 221 -8.61 -15.19 -8.32
C VAL A 221 -7.41 -16.02 -8.78
N ARG A 222 -6.86 -16.87 -7.92
CA ARG A 222 -5.71 -17.74 -8.23
C ARG A 222 -5.95 -18.69 -9.39
N THR A 223 -7.20 -19.09 -9.65
CA THR A 223 -7.58 -20.04 -10.70
C THR A 223 -8.20 -19.39 -11.92
N ASP A 224 -8.37 -18.07 -11.91
CA ASP A 224 -8.93 -17.32 -13.05
C ASP A 224 -7.91 -17.28 -14.21
N ARG A 225 -8.34 -17.78 -15.38
CA ARG A 225 -7.49 -17.84 -16.57
C ARG A 225 -6.99 -16.47 -17.00
N ARG A 226 -7.79 -15.41 -16.87
CA ARG A 226 -7.40 -14.04 -17.21
C ARG A 226 -6.24 -13.56 -16.36
N VAL A 227 -6.19 -13.98 -15.09
CA VAL A 227 -5.11 -13.67 -14.16
C VAL A 227 -3.83 -14.40 -14.58
N LEU A 228 -3.95 -15.71 -14.89
CA LEU A 228 -2.80 -16.50 -15.36
C LEU A 228 -2.22 -15.94 -16.66
N ASP A 229 -3.09 -15.57 -17.61
CA ASP A 229 -2.67 -14.99 -18.90
C ASP A 229 -1.96 -13.64 -18.71
N ALA A 230 -2.41 -12.78 -17.76
CA ALA A 230 -1.77 -11.50 -17.46
C ALA A 230 -0.34 -11.65 -16.91
N TYR A 231 -0.08 -12.67 -16.08
CA TYR A 231 1.25 -12.93 -15.53
C TYR A 231 2.18 -13.69 -16.51
N LEU A 232 1.62 -14.57 -17.36
CA LEU A 232 2.42 -15.29 -18.36
C LEU A 232 2.96 -14.36 -19.47
N GLY A 233 2.30 -13.21 -19.69
CA GLY A 233 2.76 -12.18 -20.62
C GLY A 233 4.06 -11.50 -20.18
N GLU A 234 4.29 -11.32 -18.87
CA GLU A 234 5.53 -10.75 -18.31
C GLU A 234 6.75 -11.65 -18.55
N ASP A 235 6.61 -12.98 -18.34
CA ASP A 235 7.72 -13.93 -18.50
C ASP A 235 8.27 -13.96 -19.95
N ILE A 236 7.47 -13.54 -20.94
CA ILE A 236 7.86 -13.48 -22.35
C ILE A 236 8.58 -12.15 -22.66
N GLU A 237 8.20 -11.05 -22.04
CA GLU A 237 8.84 -9.74 -22.26
C GLU A 237 10.21 -9.66 -21.55
N GLU A 238 10.36 -10.19 -20.34
CA GLU A 238 11.65 -10.25 -19.62
C GLU A 238 12.66 -11.21 -20.31
N ALA A 239 12.18 -12.25 -21.00
CA ALA A 239 13.03 -13.17 -21.77
C ALA A 239 13.45 -12.62 -23.15
N GLY A 240 12.87 -11.54 -23.61
CA GLY A 240 13.11 -10.94 -24.94
C GLY A 240 14.18 -9.84 -24.97
N GLU A 241 14.68 -9.35 -23.84
CA GLU A 241 15.81 -8.43 -23.78
C GLU A 241 17.15 -9.20 -23.73
N ASP A 242 17.50 -9.80 -24.86
CA ASP A 242 18.85 -10.32 -25.09
C ASP A 242 19.83 -9.13 -25.23
N PRO A 243 20.92 -9.01 -24.46
CA PRO A 243 21.86 -7.93 -24.62
C PRO A 243 22.53 -8.04 -26.01
N ASP A 244 22.41 -6.97 -26.77
CA ASP A 244 23.03 -6.76 -28.08
C ASP A 244 24.51 -7.20 -28.09
N PRO A 245 24.92 -8.22 -28.89
CA PRO A 245 26.30 -8.65 -28.96
C PRO A 245 27.06 -7.84 -30.01
N ALA A 246 27.28 -6.55 -29.77
CA ALA A 246 28.12 -5.75 -30.65
C ALA A 246 28.89 -4.69 -29.90
N GLU A 247 30.03 -5.08 -29.33
CA GLU A 247 31.26 -4.27 -29.35
C GLU A 247 32.47 -5.19 -29.12
N GLY A 248 32.98 -5.68 -30.22
CA GLY A 248 34.24 -6.41 -30.29
C GLY A 248 34.89 -6.24 -31.66
N THR A 249 35.55 -5.12 -31.89
CA THR A 249 36.72 -5.01 -32.77
C THR A 249 37.53 -3.78 -32.41
#